data_c3ca57e35b591e6d2be8626b8d9332b5
#
_entry.id   c3ca57e35b591e6d2be8626b8d9332b5
#
_cell.length_a   1.000
_cell.length_b   1.000
_cell.length_c   1.000
_cell.angle_alpha   90.00
_cell.angle_beta   90.00
_cell.angle_gamma   90.00
#
_symmetry.space_group_name_H-M   'P 1'
#
loop_
_entity.id
_entity.type
_entity.pdbx_description
1 polymer ?
#
loop_
_entity_poly.entity_id
_entity_poly.type
_entity_poly.pdbx_seq_one_letter_code
_entity_poly.pdbx_strand_id
1 'polypeptide(L)'
;MSRRSISRKPRVLVDTTFLLPALGVEVEEDALKAIALFRKLEIYYLEVGVLEAMWKVLKAIPPEHLEVVKVGLNSIRNTYNTLDIPAEAYTEAYRIYNEGHKDYIDTLYYSTAKTTGTPWLTIDEEFIEFLKQHNYKIEGIIYTPEDLKSIIR
;
A
#
# COMPACT_ATOMS: atom_id res chain seq x y z
N MET A 1 26.65 22.59 -15.75
CA MET A 1 26.57 21.31 -16.19
C MET A 1 25.17 20.89 -16.49
N SER A 2 25.06 20.21 -17.46
CA SER A 2 23.79 19.87 -17.86
C SER A 2 23.21 18.85 -16.96
N ARG A 3 22.05 19.07 -16.57
CA ARG A 3 21.41 18.18 -15.80
C ARG A 3 20.78 17.17 -16.64
N ARG A 4 21.24 16.01 -16.47
CA ARG A 4 20.69 14.99 -17.20
C ARG A 4 19.33 14.70 -16.71
N SER A 5 18.42 14.61 -17.57
CA SER A 5 17.08 14.28 -17.25
C SER A 5 17.02 12.83 -16.77
N ILE A 6 16.64 12.60 -15.55
CA ILE A 6 16.54 11.28 -15.00
C ILE A 6 15.08 10.89 -14.97
N SER A 7 14.78 9.83 -15.68
CA SER A 7 13.43 9.30 -15.70
C SER A 7 13.13 8.71 -14.33
N ARG A 8 12.21 9.31 -13.62
CA ARG A 8 11.85 8.80 -12.33
C ARG A 8 10.82 7.71 -12.47
N LYS A 9 10.96 6.71 -11.62
CA LYS A 9 9.95 5.68 -11.53
C LYS A 9 8.71 6.28 -10.90
N PRO A 10 7.53 5.84 -11.34
CA PRO A 10 6.29 6.30 -10.69
C PRO A 10 6.28 5.89 -9.22
N ARG A 11 5.77 6.77 -8.37
CA ARG A 11 5.67 6.53 -6.93
C ARG A 11 4.34 5.90 -6.62
N VAL A 12 4.36 4.86 -5.80
CA VAL A 12 3.14 4.14 -5.45
C VAL A 12 3.21 3.71 -3.99
N LEU A 13 2.14 3.99 -3.25
CA LEU A 13 1.97 3.53 -1.88
C LEU A 13 1.24 2.19 -1.94
N VAL A 14 1.84 1.14 -1.37
CA VAL A 14 1.25 -0.19 -1.49
C VAL A 14 0.47 -0.57 -0.24
N ASP A 15 -0.61 -1.29 -0.47
CA ASP A 15 -1.45 -1.84 0.58
C ASP A 15 -0.69 -2.92 1.36
N THR A 16 -1.18 -3.21 2.56
CA THR A 16 -0.63 -4.25 3.41
C THR A 16 -0.48 -5.58 2.69
N THR A 17 -1.44 -5.92 1.84
CA THR A 17 -1.43 -7.18 1.11
C THR A 17 -0.12 -7.39 0.35
N PHE A 18 0.46 -6.33 -0.19
CA PHE A 18 1.65 -6.44 -1.02
C PHE A 18 2.93 -6.62 -0.21
N LEU A 19 2.85 -6.49 1.11
CA LEU A 19 3.98 -6.75 2.00
C LEU A 19 4.01 -8.19 2.48
N LEU A 20 2.88 -8.89 2.40
CA LEU A 20 2.73 -10.21 3.00
C LEU A 20 3.64 -11.29 2.41
N PRO A 21 3.84 -11.36 1.08
CA PRO A 21 4.71 -12.43 0.57
C PRO A 21 6.14 -12.36 1.09
N ALA A 22 6.66 -11.16 1.32
CA ALA A 22 8.01 -11.02 1.88
C ALA A 22 8.09 -11.61 3.29
N LEU A 23 6.95 -11.68 3.98
CA LEU A 23 6.88 -12.22 5.34
C LEU A 23 6.49 -13.68 5.37
N GLY A 24 6.34 -14.31 4.20
CA GLY A 24 6.02 -15.72 4.11
C GLY A 24 4.55 -16.05 4.10
N VAL A 25 3.68 -15.05 3.93
CA VAL A 25 2.24 -15.25 3.90
C VAL A 25 1.76 -15.22 2.46
N GLU A 26 0.94 -16.20 2.08
CA GLU A 26 0.45 -16.30 0.71
C GLU A 26 -0.62 -15.26 0.43
N VAL A 27 -0.66 -14.79 -0.80
CA VAL A 27 -1.64 -13.82 -1.26
C VAL A 27 -2.19 -14.26 -2.61
N GLU A 28 -3.21 -13.56 -3.08
CA GLU A 28 -3.84 -13.86 -4.35
C GLU A 28 -2.88 -13.64 -5.52
N GLU A 29 -3.17 -14.33 -6.60
CA GLU A 29 -2.31 -14.26 -7.79
C GLU A 29 -2.22 -12.84 -8.35
N ASP A 30 -3.31 -12.09 -8.31
CA ASP A 30 -3.29 -10.73 -8.81
C ASP A 30 -2.31 -9.86 -8.03
N ALA A 31 -2.20 -10.08 -6.73
CA ALA A 31 -1.23 -9.36 -5.92
C ALA A 31 0.20 -9.74 -6.32
N LEU A 32 0.43 -11.02 -6.57
CA LEU A 32 1.77 -11.46 -6.98
C LEU A 32 2.16 -10.88 -8.33
N LYS A 33 1.21 -10.79 -9.25
CA LYS A 33 1.49 -10.19 -10.55
C LYS A 33 1.84 -8.72 -10.43
N ALA A 34 1.16 -8.01 -9.53
CA ALA A 34 1.48 -6.61 -9.30
C ALA A 34 2.88 -6.47 -8.70
N ILE A 35 3.21 -7.32 -7.72
CA ILE A 35 4.53 -7.28 -7.09
C ILE A 35 5.65 -7.48 -8.11
N ALA A 36 5.40 -8.30 -9.12
CA ALA A 36 6.40 -8.54 -10.15
C ALA A 36 6.75 -7.26 -10.92
N LEU A 37 5.90 -6.25 -10.87
CA LEU A 37 6.16 -4.98 -11.54
C LEU A 37 6.83 -3.95 -10.64
N PHE A 38 7.01 -4.26 -9.35
CA PHE A 38 7.49 -3.27 -8.39
C PHE A 38 8.88 -2.76 -8.69
N ARG A 39 9.71 -3.55 -9.38
CA ARG A 39 11.04 -3.07 -9.76
C ARG A 39 11.00 -1.87 -10.70
N LYS A 40 9.86 -1.64 -11.32
CA LYS A 40 9.67 -0.50 -12.22
C LYS A 40 9.04 0.70 -11.52
N LEU A 41 8.82 0.58 -10.22
CA LEU A 41 8.13 1.59 -9.43
C LEU A 41 8.98 2.01 -8.24
N GLU A 42 8.70 3.19 -7.72
CA GLU A 42 9.25 3.62 -6.44
C GLU A 42 8.19 3.32 -5.39
N ILE A 43 8.44 2.31 -4.59
CA ILE A 43 7.42 1.76 -3.69
C ILE A 43 7.53 2.39 -2.32
N TYR A 44 6.38 2.80 -1.79
CA TYR A 44 6.23 3.32 -0.44
C TYR A 44 5.29 2.44 0.36
N TYR A 45 5.48 2.39 1.66
CA TYR A 45 4.60 1.67 2.56
C TYR A 45 4.41 2.47 3.84
N LEU A 46 3.37 2.11 4.61
CA LEU A 46 3.09 2.73 5.90
C LEU A 46 3.48 1.77 7.01
N GLU A 47 4.04 2.29 8.11
CA GLU A 47 4.35 1.42 9.24
C GLU A 47 3.11 0.79 9.84
N VAL A 48 1.96 1.48 9.79
CA VAL A 48 0.73 0.84 10.25
C VAL A 48 0.38 -0.37 9.38
N GLY A 49 0.79 -0.35 8.12
CA GLY A 49 0.59 -1.53 7.27
C GLY A 49 1.45 -2.69 7.68
N VAL A 50 2.67 -2.42 8.17
CA VAL A 50 3.52 -3.48 8.71
C VAL A 50 2.86 -4.09 9.95
N LEU A 51 2.31 -3.24 10.82
CA LEU A 51 1.61 -3.75 12.00
C LEU A 51 0.43 -4.61 11.61
N GLU A 52 -0.35 -4.16 10.63
CA GLU A 52 -1.48 -4.93 10.16
C GLU A 52 -1.03 -6.27 9.58
N ALA A 53 0.07 -6.25 8.83
CA ALA A 53 0.62 -7.48 8.26
C ALA A 53 1.02 -8.46 9.36
N MET A 54 1.55 -7.95 10.47
CA MET A 54 1.95 -8.81 11.56
C MET A 54 0.78 -9.55 12.17
N TRP A 55 -0.41 -8.96 12.18
CA TRP A 55 -1.58 -9.69 12.67
C TRP A 55 -1.87 -10.91 11.81
N LYS A 56 -1.64 -10.82 10.51
CA LYS A 56 -1.80 -11.98 9.64
C LYS A 56 -0.66 -12.98 9.83
N VAL A 57 0.55 -12.50 10.05
CA VAL A 57 1.69 -13.37 10.35
C VAL A 57 1.41 -14.19 11.61
N LEU A 58 0.86 -13.53 12.64
CA LEU A 58 0.58 -14.22 13.89
C LEU A 58 -0.38 -15.40 13.71
N LYS A 59 -1.25 -15.31 12.72
CA LYS A 59 -2.21 -16.37 12.46
C LYS A 59 -1.67 -17.45 11.53
N ALA A 60 -0.74 -17.09 10.65
CA ALA A 60 -0.35 -17.97 9.54
C ALA A 60 1.02 -18.60 9.72
N ILE A 61 1.92 -17.99 10.48
CA ILE A 61 3.32 -18.41 10.55
C ILE A 61 3.61 -19.00 11.92
N PRO A 62 4.08 -20.27 11.98
CA PRO A 62 4.44 -20.86 13.27
C PRO A 62 5.65 -20.16 13.88
N PRO A 63 5.76 -20.15 15.21
CA PRO A 63 6.88 -19.49 15.88
C PRO A 63 8.27 -19.99 15.43
N GLU A 64 8.35 -21.23 14.98
CA GLU A 64 9.63 -21.80 14.52
C GLU A 64 10.14 -21.07 13.29
N HIS A 65 9.28 -20.37 12.57
CA HIS A 65 9.67 -19.72 11.31
C HIS A 65 9.80 -18.21 11.45
N LEU A 66 9.95 -17.71 12.66
CA LEU A 66 10.03 -16.26 12.88
C LEU A 66 11.26 -15.65 12.22
N GLU A 67 12.31 -16.43 11.99
CA GLU A 67 13.47 -15.89 11.32
C GLU A 67 13.15 -15.46 9.90
N VAL A 68 12.29 -16.20 9.22
CA VAL A 68 11.83 -15.84 7.88
C VAL A 68 11.13 -14.49 7.91
N VAL A 69 10.28 -14.28 8.93
CA VAL A 69 9.56 -13.03 9.07
C VAL A 69 10.52 -11.87 9.29
N LYS A 70 11.53 -12.07 10.14
CA LYS A 70 12.51 -11.04 10.43
C LYS A 70 13.28 -10.64 9.18
N VAL A 71 13.72 -11.62 8.41
CA VAL A 71 14.43 -11.37 7.16
C VAL A 71 13.52 -10.58 6.21
N GLY A 72 12.25 -10.96 6.14
CA GLY A 72 11.29 -10.26 5.30
C GLY A 72 11.08 -8.82 5.71
N LEU A 73 10.96 -8.56 7.01
CA LEU A 73 10.80 -7.20 7.50
C LEU A 73 12.01 -6.33 7.14
N ASN A 74 13.20 -6.88 7.32
CA ASN A 74 14.41 -6.15 6.93
C ASN A 74 14.46 -5.91 5.43
N SER A 75 14.00 -6.87 4.64
CA SER A 75 13.96 -6.70 3.19
C SER A 75 13.02 -5.57 2.80
N ILE A 76 11.83 -5.52 3.41
CA ILE A 76 10.90 -4.44 3.15
C ILE A 76 11.53 -3.09 3.46
N ARG A 77 12.17 -2.98 4.62
CA ARG A 77 12.75 -1.70 5.04
C ARG A 77 13.95 -1.30 4.21
N ASN A 78 14.69 -2.26 3.69
CA ASN A 78 15.85 -1.96 2.86
C ASN A 78 15.49 -1.69 1.41
N THR A 79 14.35 -2.20 0.95
CA THR A 79 13.97 -2.13 -0.45
C THR A 79 12.98 -1.00 -0.73
N TYR A 80 12.03 -0.80 0.16
CA TYR A 80 10.94 0.17 -0.04
C TYR A 80 11.13 1.37 0.85
N ASN A 81 10.36 2.42 0.58
CA ASN A 81 10.44 3.68 1.32
C ASN A 81 9.25 3.81 2.25
N THR A 82 9.47 4.37 3.44
CA THR A 82 8.36 4.69 4.32
C THR A 82 7.72 6.00 3.90
N LEU A 83 6.44 6.12 4.18
CA LEU A 83 5.69 7.35 3.95
C LEU A 83 5.04 7.72 5.28
N ASP A 84 5.34 8.92 5.77
CA ASP A 84 4.75 9.39 7.01
C ASP A 84 3.29 9.77 6.77
N ILE A 85 2.46 9.54 7.78
CA ILE A 85 1.06 9.88 7.70
C ILE A 85 0.90 11.29 8.26
N PRO A 86 0.51 12.27 7.42
CA PRO A 86 0.31 13.63 7.92
C PRO A 86 -0.83 13.69 8.92
N ALA A 87 -0.78 14.66 9.82
CA ALA A 87 -1.82 14.80 10.83
C ALA A 87 -3.20 14.93 10.20
N GLU A 88 -3.31 15.71 9.12
CA GLU A 88 -4.61 15.89 8.49
C GLU A 88 -5.14 14.62 7.85
N ALA A 89 -4.26 13.68 7.50
CA ALA A 89 -4.74 12.41 6.98
C ALA A 89 -5.44 11.60 8.06
N TYR A 90 -4.98 11.68 9.29
CA TYR A 90 -5.65 10.98 10.39
C TYR A 90 -7.07 11.52 10.59
N THR A 91 -7.24 12.83 10.51
CA THR A 91 -8.56 13.40 10.75
C THR A 91 -9.50 13.19 9.58
N GLU A 92 -8.99 13.23 8.36
CA GLU A 92 -9.83 12.90 7.21
C GLU A 92 -10.23 11.44 7.24
N ALA A 93 -9.30 10.57 7.58
CA ALA A 93 -9.62 9.14 7.70
C ALA A 93 -10.70 8.90 8.74
N TYR A 94 -10.68 9.68 9.83
CA TYR A 94 -11.70 9.58 10.85
C TYR A 94 -13.09 9.92 10.28
N ARG A 95 -13.17 10.97 9.47
CA ARG A 95 -14.44 11.33 8.86
C ARG A 95 -14.97 10.22 7.95
N ILE A 96 -14.09 9.68 7.12
CA ILE A 96 -14.49 8.62 6.21
C ILE A 96 -14.95 7.40 6.98
N TYR A 97 -14.23 7.05 8.03
CA TYR A 97 -14.58 5.91 8.87
C TYR A 97 -15.99 6.10 9.44
N ASN A 98 -16.28 7.31 9.89
CA ASN A 98 -17.60 7.58 10.50
C ASN A 98 -18.74 7.58 9.49
N GLU A 99 -18.43 7.59 8.21
CA GLU A 99 -19.47 7.48 7.20
C GLU A 99 -19.85 6.03 6.92
N GLY A 100 -19.23 5.10 7.62
CA GLY A 100 -19.67 3.73 7.58
C GLY A 100 -18.66 2.70 7.16
N HIS A 101 -17.43 3.11 6.81
CA HIS A 101 -16.43 2.10 6.48
C HIS A 101 -15.81 1.53 7.76
N LYS A 102 -15.64 0.22 7.78
CA LYS A 102 -15.30 -0.46 9.03
C LYS A 102 -13.81 -0.61 9.28
N ASP A 103 -12.97 -0.27 8.33
CA ASP A 103 -11.52 -0.45 8.45
C ASP A 103 -10.84 0.90 8.44
N TYR A 104 -10.40 1.33 9.63
CA TYR A 104 -9.74 2.63 9.75
C TYR A 104 -8.39 2.65 9.03
N ILE A 105 -7.70 1.51 8.95
CA ILE A 105 -6.41 1.48 8.27
C ILE A 105 -6.60 1.73 6.77
N ASP A 106 -7.65 1.17 6.17
CA ASP A 106 -7.96 1.50 4.77
C ASP A 106 -8.18 2.99 4.58
N THR A 107 -8.93 3.62 5.50
CA THR A 107 -9.18 5.04 5.37
C THR A 107 -7.91 5.85 5.56
N LEU A 108 -6.97 5.36 6.37
CA LEU A 108 -5.67 6.02 6.50
C LEU A 108 -4.85 5.92 5.22
N TYR A 109 -4.85 4.76 4.57
CA TYR A 109 -4.16 4.63 3.28
C TYR A 109 -4.70 5.62 2.27
N TYR A 110 -6.01 5.68 2.14
CA TYR A 110 -6.64 6.58 1.19
C TYR A 110 -6.30 8.04 1.50
N SER A 111 -6.46 8.43 2.75
CA SER A 111 -6.25 9.82 3.16
C SER A 111 -4.79 10.21 3.02
N THR A 112 -3.86 9.29 3.31
CA THR A 112 -2.45 9.56 3.15
C THR A 112 -2.09 9.73 1.67
N ALA A 113 -2.63 8.85 0.83
CA ALA A 113 -2.39 8.95 -0.61
C ALA A 113 -2.86 10.30 -1.14
N LYS A 114 -4.06 10.69 -0.74
CA LYS A 114 -4.65 11.95 -1.19
C LYS A 114 -3.85 13.15 -0.71
N THR A 115 -3.47 13.15 0.55
CA THR A 115 -2.78 14.28 1.16
C THR A 115 -1.36 14.44 0.63
N THR A 116 -0.66 13.33 0.41
CA THR A 116 0.75 13.38 0.01
C THR A 116 0.92 13.35 -1.50
N GLY A 117 -0.15 13.06 -2.25
CA GLY A 117 -0.03 12.95 -3.70
C GLY A 117 0.66 11.66 -4.15
N THR A 118 0.68 10.64 -3.30
CA THR A 118 1.29 9.34 -3.63
C THR A 118 0.17 8.33 -3.83
N PRO A 119 -0.12 7.92 -5.07
CA PRO A 119 -1.26 7.02 -5.32
C PRO A 119 -1.14 5.70 -4.57
N TRP A 120 -2.26 5.20 -4.14
CA TRP A 120 -2.35 3.99 -3.33
C TRP A 120 -2.78 2.81 -4.19
N LEU A 121 -1.98 1.75 -4.19
CA LEU A 121 -2.29 0.53 -4.90
C LEU A 121 -3.01 -0.42 -3.96
N THR A 122 -4.23 -0.81 -4.34
CA THR A 122 -5.01 -1.74 -3.53
C THR A 122 -5.82 -2.67 -4.44
N ILE A 123 -6.19 -3.82 -3.90
CA ILE A 123 -7.09 -4.75 -4.58
C ILE A 123 -8.45 -4.80 -3.90
N ASP A 124 -8.70 -3.91 -2.95
CA ASP A 124 -9.94 -3.90 -2.17
C ASP A 124 -11.04 -3.17 -2.93
N GLU A 125 -11.77 -3.91 -3.75
CA GLU A 125 -12.82 -3.32 -4.56
C GLU A 125 -14.01 -2.85 -3.74
N GLU A 126 -14.23 -3.47 -2.60
CA GLU A 126 -15.33 -3.08 -1.74
C GLU A 126 -15.12 -1.67 -1.20
N PHE A 127 -13.89 -1.37 -0.79
CA PHE A 127 -13.59 -0.03 -0.29
C PHE A 127 -13.65 1.00 -1.41
N ILE A 128 -13.16 0.64 -2.59
CA ILE A 128 -13.25 1.56 -3.74
C ILE A 128 -14.70 1.90 -4.03
N GLU A 129 -15.57 0.90 -3.98
CA GLU A 129 -17.00 1.13 -4.23
C GLU A 129 -17.60 2.02 -3.16
N PHE A 130 -17.21 1.78 -1.89
CA PHE A 130 -17.67 2.62 -0.80
C PHE A 130 -17.31 4.09 -1.04
N LEU A 131 -16.07 4.34 -1.45
CA LEU A 131 -15.62 5.70 -1.69
C LEU A 131 -16.40 6.35 -2.82
N LYS A 132 -16.66 5.59 -3.88
CA LYS A 132 -17.44 6.12 -5.00
C LYS A 132 -18.84 6.50 -4.57
N GLN A 133 -19.47 5.65 -3.77
CA GLN A 133 -20.84 5.90 -3.31
C GLN A 133 -20.92 7.13 -2.41
N HIS A 134 -19.82 7.48 -1.76
CA HIS A 134 -19.79 8.66 -0.90
C HIS A 134 -19.14 9.86 -1.56
N ASN A 135 -18.94 9.78 -2.88
CA ASN A 135 -18.45 10.90 -3.69
C ASN A 135 -17.02 11.30 -3.39
N TYR A 136 -16.21 10.35 -2.92
CA TYR A 136 -14.78 10.59 -2.76
C TYR A 136 -14.08 10.35 -4.08
N LYS A 137 -13.05 11.16 -4.34
CA LYS A 137 -12.31 11.06 -5.58
C LYS A 137 -11.46 9.80 -5.60
N ILE A 138 -11.49 9.09 -6.72
CA ILE A 138 -10.69 7.87 -6.93
C ILE A 138 -9.54 8.15 -7.90
N GLU A 139 -9.84 8.85 -8.98
CA GLU A 139 -8.89 9.03 -10.06
C GLU A 139 -7.64 9.76 -9.58
N GLY A 140 -6.48 9.17 -9.84
CA GLY A 140 -5.21 9.76 -9.42
C GLY A 140 -4.84 9.46 -7.98
N ILE A 141 -5.74 8.89 -7.19
CA ILE A 141 -5.49 8.60 -5.78
C ILE A 141 -5.38 7.10 -5.55
N ILE A 142 -6.21 6.31 -6.23
CA ILE A 142 -6.20 4.85 -6.06
C ILE A 142 -5.87 4.21 -7.40
N TYR A 143 -4.95 3.24 -7.35
CA TYR A 143 -4.64 2.37 -8.48
C TYR A 143 -4.99 0.94 -8.12
N THR A 144 -5.53 0.21 -9.08
CA THR A 144 -5.64 -1.24 -9.00
C THR A 144 -4.45 -1.84 -9.73
N PRO A 145 -4.21 -3.16 -9.60
CA PRO A 145 -3.13 -3.79 -10.36
C PRO A 145 -3.21 -3.54 -11.86
N GLU A 146 -4.41 -3.46 -12.41
CA GLU A 146 -4.54 -3.18 -13.83
C GLU A 146 -4.04 -1.79 -14.19
N ASP A 147 -4.24 -0.83 -13.31
CA ASP A 147 -3.80 0.53 -13.55
C ASP A 147 -2.29 0.65 -13.64
N LEU A 148 -1.57 -0.27 -12.98
CA LEU A 148 -0.11 -0.22 -12.99
C LEU A 148 0.44 -0.33 -14.40
N LYS A 149 -0.20 -1.12 -15.23
CA LYS A 149 0.31 -1.34 -16.59
C LYS A 149 0.28 -0.05 -17.41
N SER A 150 -0.62 0.84 -17.09
CA SER A 150 -0.74 2.08 -17.86
C SER A 150 0.24 3.15 -17.39
N ILE A 151 0.79 3.04 -16.18
CA ILE A 151 1.74 4.04 -15.68
C ILE A 151 3.18 3.59 -15.81
N ILE A 152 3.41 2.32 -16.11
CA ILE A 152 4.76 1.79 -16.31
C ILE A 152 5.10 1.87 -17.78
N ARG A 153 6.30 2.38 -18.10
CA ARG A 153 6.73 2.52 -19.48
C ARG A 153 7.93 1.67 -19.76
#